data_51a64f931d231596970df2300691c8ea
#
_entry.id   51a64f931d231596970df2300691c8ea
#
_cell.length_a   1.000
_cell.length_b   1.000
_cell.length_c   1.000
_cell.angle_alpha   90.00
_cell.angle_beta   90.00
_cell.angle_gamma   90.00
#
_symmetry.space_group_name_H-M   'P 1'
#
loop_
_entity.id
_entity.type
_entity.pdbx_description
1 polymer ?
#
loop_
_entity_poly.entity_id
_entity_poly.type
_entity_poly.pdbx_seq_one_letter_code
_entity_poly.pdbx_strand_id
1 'polypeptide(L)'
;MKFKPNHLKCSFLSLTLSIVGLTTFAQNADLKEKTITLSNNTKVLYHFKENNVKEGSYYIRNVANDQLILKGAYTDNVRSGNWYFYDDAGKLETVYSYQLNKLAFIDSVLLNKITINIPDQTAEVTEKTQIPVLLSPMKMFMAMMAENIIIPAEHFSINESLPIQIITKISELGKPRYYVSYKYKGKRLEEQIRPKSSAFEIEWIPANYEKKPIKSEFIINTEIANSAKAEDLHMRFKWNY
;
A
#
# COMPACT_ATOMS: atom_id res chain seq x y z
N MET A 1 77.73 -31.93 -26.47
CA MET A 1 76.51 -31.57 -27.20
C MET A 1 75.84 -30.43 -26.41
N LYS A 2 75.95 -29.17 -26.87
CA LYS A 2 75.51 -27.98 -26.13
C LYS A 2 74.19 -27.52 -26.75
N PHE A 3 73.08 -27.57 -26.00
CA PHE A 3 71.80 -27.00 -26.39
C PHE A 3 71.77 -25.49 -26.09
N LYS A 4 71.46 -24.67 -27.06
CA LYS A 4 71.21 -23.24 -26.95
C LYS A 4 69.72 -23.04 -26.58
N PRO A 5 69.39 -22.17 -25.64
CA PRO A 5 67.99 -21.80 -25.42
C PRO A 5 67.55 -20.72 -26.43
N ASN A 6 66.48 -20.98 -27.13
CA ASN A 6 65.77 -19.99 -27.95
C ASN A 6 64.99 -19.02 -27.08
N HIS A 7 65.30 -17.73 -27.17
CA HIS A 7 64.53 -16.67 -26.59
C HIS A 7 63.25 -16.40 -27.38
N LEU A 8 62.12 -16.84 -26.85
CA LEU A 8 60.80 -16.50 -27.37
C LEU A 8 60.47 -15.08 -26.86
N LYS A 9 60.44 -14.10 -27.76
CA LYS A 9 59.95 -12.74 -27.45
C LYS A 9 58.46 -12.75 -27.38
N CYS A 10 57.88 -12.75 -26.19
CA CYS A 10 56.45 -12.47 -26.00
C CYS A 10 56.20 -10.96 -26.19
N SER A 11 55.62 -10.59 -27.31
CA SER A 11 55.08 -9.24 -27.51
C SER A 11 53.77 -9.13 -26.72
N PHE A 12 53.82 -8.38 -25.64
CA PHE A 12 52.63 -7.97 -24.91
C PHE A 12 51.86 -6.93 -25.73
N LEU A 13 50.78 -7.36 -26.39
CA LEU A 13 49.83 -6.47 -27.00
C LEU A 13 48.94 -5.94 -25.89
N SER A 14 49.19 -4.73 -25.38
CA SER A 14 48.33 -4.06 -24.43
C SER A 14 47.06 -3.60 -25.11
N LEU A 15 46.01 -4.38 -24.94
CA LEU A 15 44.65 -4.01 -25.35
C LEU A 15 44.10 -3.00 -24.33
N THR A 16 44.25 -1.71 -24.59
CA THR A 16 43.57 -0.66 -23.81
C THR A 16 42.09 -0.70 -24.16
N LEU A 17 41.33 -1.35 -23.29
CA LEU A 17 39.88 -1.33 -23.32
C LEU A 17 39.39 0.05 -22.83
N SER A 18 39.14 0.95 -23.77
CA SER A 18 38.52 2.24 -23.50
C SER A 18 37.06 1.97 -23.14
N ILE A 19 36.81 1.91 -21.82
CA ILE A 19 35.44 1.94 -21.28
C ILE A 19 34.93 3.37 -21.52
N VAL A 20 34.28 3.59 -22.63
CA VAL A 20 33.43 4.76 -22.85
C VAL A 20 32.24 4.58 -21.90
N GLY A 21 32.35 5.18 -20.73
CA GLY A 21 31.23 5.33 -19.82
C GLY A 21 30.16 6.15 -20.52
N LEU A 22 29.16 5.48 -21.09
CA LEU A 22 27.89 6.09 -21.44
C LEU A 22 27.23 6.53 -20.14
N THR A 23 27.63 7.72 -19.63
CA THR A 23 26.78 8.46 -18.71
C THR A 23 25.54 8.86 -19.49
N THR A 24 24.52 8.02 -19.46
CA THR A 24 23.17 8.44 -19.79
C THR A 24 22.80 9.49 -18.73
N PHE A 25 23.11 10.75 -19.02
CA PHE A 25 22.38 11.86 -18.41
C PHE A 25 20.95 11.66 -18.88
N ALA A 26 20.13 11.01 -18.05
CA ALA A 26 18.70 11.13 -18.18
C ALA A 26 18.45 12.65 -18.19
N GLN A 27 18.05 13.17 -19.34
CA GLN A 27 17.55 14.55 -19.42
C GLN A 27 16.40 14.63 -18.41
N ASN A 28 16.70 15.19 -17.24
CA ASN A 28 15.68 15.69 -16.36
C ASN A 28 14.98 16.81 -17.14
N ALA A 29 13.93 16.45 -17.87
CA ALA A 29 12.93 17.41 -18.25
C ALA A 29 12.65 18.21 -16.96
N ASP A 30 12.56 19.55 -17.04
CA ASP A 30 12.35 20.45 -15.89
C ASP A 30 11.10 20.02 -15.12
N LEU A 31 11.26 19.03 -14.21
CA LEU A 31 10.19 18.56 -13.36
C LEU A 31 9.95 19.61 -12.29
N LYS A 32 8.74 20.10 -12.23
CA LYS A 32 8.29 21.00 -11.16
C LYS A 32 7.88 20.15 -9.96
N GLU A 33 8.22 20.63 -8.77
CA GLU A 33 7.81 19.99 -7.51
C GLU A 33 6.55 20.68 -6.98
N LYS A 34 5.64 19.89 -6.42
CA LYS A 34 4.45 20.36 -5.72
C LYS A 34 4.29 19.69 -4.37
N THR A 35 4.06 20.49 -3.36
CA THR A 35 3.71 20.02 -2.01
C THR A 35 2.26 20.41 -1.70
N ILE A 36 1.48 19.46 -1.19
CA ILE A 36 0.09 19.66 -0.74
C ILE A 36 -0.04 19.11 0.67
N THR A 37 -0.54 19.91 1.60
CA THR A 37 -0.92 19.43 2.93
C THR A 37 -2.35 18.90 2.90
N LEU A 38 -2.55 17.66 3.37
CA LEU A 38 -3.85 17.04 3.50
C LEU A 38 -4.45 17.29 4.91
N SER A 39 -5.76 17.13 5.04
CA SER A 39 -6.50 17.37 6.30
C SER A 39 -6.11 16.45 7.45
N ASN A 40 -5.50 15.30 7.16
CA ASN A 40 -5.09 14.28 8.15
C ASN A 40 -3.65 14.46 8.66
N ASN A 41 -3.15 15.69 8.69
CA ASN A 41 -1.79 16.03 9.13
C ASN A 41 -0.68 15.33 8.30
N THR A 42 -0.94 15.08 7.03
CA THR A 42 0.04 14.56 6.08
C THR A 42 0.35 15.56 4.99
N LYS A 43 1.56 15.49 4.44
CA LYS A 43 1.96 16.27 3.24
C LYS A 43 2.29 15.30 2.10
N VAL A 44 1.78 15.63 0.94
CA VAL A 44 2.12 14.97 -0.33
C VAL A 44 3.14 15.81 -1.06
N LEU A 45 4.22 15.19 -1.49
CA LEU A 45 5.25 15.79 -2.33
C LEU A 45 5.36 14.98 -3.62
N TYR A 46 5.24 15.61 -4.76
CA TYR A 46 5.37 14.95 -6.04
C TYR A 46 5.92 15.88 -7.13
N HIS A 47 6.45 15.24 -8.17
CA HIS A 47 6.94 15.94 -9.34
C HIS A 47 5.95 15.82 -10.49
N PHE A 48 5.96 16.83 -11.36
CA PHE A 48 5.08 16.87 -12.53
C PHE A 48 5.76 17.63 -13.69
N LYS A 49 5.41 17.23 -14.91
CA LYS A 49 5.74 17.93 -16.15
C LYS A 49 4.75 19.09 -16.37
N GLU A 50 4.90 19.80 -17.50
CA GLU A 50 3.88 20.71 -18.01
C GLU A 50 2.51 20.03 -18.07
N ASN A 51 1.44 20.80 -17.99
CA ASN A 51 0.04 20.33 -17.97
C ASN A 51 -0.33 19.45 -16.74
N ASN A 52 0.40 19.57 -15.61
CA ASN A 52 0.15 18.81 -14.37
C ASN A 52 0.24 17.28 -14.53
N VAL A 53 0.97 16.76 -15.51
CA VAL A 53 1.24 15.33 -15.67
C VAL A 53 2.23 14.90 -14.62
N LYS A 54 1.82 14.03 -13.69
CA LYS A 54 2.70 13.47 -12.65
C LYS A 54 3.80 12.63 -13.30
N GLU A 55 5.04 12.93 -12.91
CA GLU A 55 6.23 12.26 -13.41
C GLU A 55 7.31 12.19 -12.33
N GLY A 56 7.98 11.05 -12.19
CA GLY A 56 9.03 10.89 -11.19
C GLY A 56 8.50 10.60 -9.79
N SER A 57 9.24 11.02 -8.78
CA SER A 57 9.02 10.64 -7.39
C SER A 57 7.73 11.17 -6.79
N TYR A 58 7.12 10.36 -5.93
CA TYR A 58 5.92 10.68 -5.16
C TYR A 58 6.09 10.23 -3.71
N TYR A 59 5.82 11.11 -2.76
CA TYR A 59 5.97 10.83 -1.33
C TYR A 59 4.76 11.33 -0.55
N ILE A 60 4.38 10.58 0.49
CA ILE A 60 3.52 11.10 1.57
C ILE A 60 4.31 11.02 2.87
N ARG A 61 4.28 12.12 3.63
CA ARG A 61 4.97 12.23 4.91
C ARG A 61 4.04 12.79 5.98
N ASN A 62 4.30 12.45 7.22
CA ASN A 62 3.67 13.10 8.36
C ASN A 62 4.21 14.53 8.52
N VAL A 63 3.33 15.51 8.75
CA VAL A 63 3.72 16.92 8.90
C VAL A 63 4.51 17.17 10.19
N ALA A 64 4.15 16.47 11.28
CA ALA A 64 4.72 16.75 12.61
C ALA A 64 6.16 16.25 12.78
N ASN A 65 6.51 15.10 12.19
CA ASN A 65 7.81 14.45 12.40
C ASN A 65 8.56 14.12 11.12
N ASP A 66 8.04 14.53 9.95
CA ASP A 66 8.57 14.28 8.61
C ASP A 66 8.72 12.78 8.25
N GLN A 67 8.10 11.89 9.03
CA GLN A 67 8.17 10.46 8.82
C GLN A 67 7.55 10.05 7.48
N LEU A 68 8.24 9.20 6.76
CA LEU A 68 7.75 8.66 5.50
C LEU A 68 6.61 7.68 5.73
N ILE A 69 5.49 7.92 5.06
CA ILE A 69 4.27 7.10 5.12
C ILE A 69 4.12 6.26 3.85
N LEU A 70 4.46 6.87 2.69
CA LEU A 70 4.37 6.25 1.40
C LEU A 70 5.42 6.81 0.46
N LYS A 71 5.97 5.96 -0.41
CA LYS A 71 6.91 6.34 -1.45
C LYS A 71 6.63 5.54 -2.72
N GLY A 72 6.63 6.22 -3.86
CA GLY A 72 6.48 5.61 -5.17
C GLY A 72 6.96 6.52 -6.28
N ALA A 73 6.59 6.19 -7.51
CA ALA A 73 6.86 7.01 -8.68
C ALA A 73 5.68 6.99 -9.66
N TYR A 74 5.60 8.03 -10.46
CA TYR A 74 4.68 8.12 -11.59
C TYR A 74 5.46 8.24 -12.91
N THR A 75 4.89 7.70 -13.96
CA THR A 75 5.28 7.93 -15.34
C THR A 75 4.00 8.29 -16.10
N ASP A 76 3.93 9.50 -16.64
CA ASP A 76 2.76 10.01 -17.38
C ASP A 76 1.41 9.80 -16.65
N ASN A 77 1.32 10.22 -15.39
CA ASN A 77 0.17 10.06 -14.48
C ASN A 77 -0.14 8.60 -14.06
N VAL A 78 0.62 7.62 -14.51
CA VAL A 78 0.44 6.20 -14.13
C VAL A 78 1.45 5.85 -13.05
N ARG A 79 1.02 5.15 -11.99
CA ARG A 79 1.93 4.62 -10.98
C ARG A 79 2.91 3.64 -11.62
N SER A 80 4.20 3.78 -11.32
CA SER A 80 5.28 2.98 -11.91
C SER A 80 6.26 2.49 -10.86
N GLY A 81 7.06 1.49 -11.23
CA GLY A 81 8.08 0.93 -10.35
C GLY A 81 7.50 0.27 -9.10
N ASN A 82 8.24 0.37 -8.01
CA ASN A 82 7.83 -0.16 -6.70
C ASN A 82 7.21 0.94 -5.84
N TRP A 83 6.10 0.60 -5.19
CA TRP A 83 5.43 1.44 -4.20
C TRP A 83 5.59 0.83 -2.82
N TYR A 84 6.04 1.65 -1.87
CA TYR A 84 6.39 1.28 -0.51
C TYR A 84 5.44 1.95 0.46
N PHE A 85 4.87 1.19 1.36
CA PHE A 85 3.93 1.65 2.38
C PHE A 85 4.52 1.36 3.75
N TYR A 86 4.46 2.32 4.66
CA TYR A 86 5.09 2.26 5.97
C TYR A 86 4.07 2.45 7.08
N ASP A 87 4.31 1.82 8.23
CA ASP A 87 3.55 2.03 9.45
C ASP A 87 3.97 3.32 10.19
N ASP A 88 3.35 3.56 11.35
CA ASP A 88 3.62 4.73 12.19
C ASP A 88 5.01 4.74 12.81
N ALA A 89 5.64 3.59 12.94
CA ALA A 89 7.02 3.47 13.41
C ALA A 89 8.04 3.64 12.28
N GLY A 90 7.59 3.81 11.02
CA GLY A 90 8.43 3.88 9.83
C GLY A 90 8.90 2.52 9.34
N LYS A 91 8.32 1.43 9.87
CA LYS A 91 8.59 0.09 9.41
C LYS A 91 7.84 -0.18 8.11
N LEU A 92 8.49 -0.89 7.19
CA LEU A 92 7.89 -1.28 5.93
C LEU A 92 6.73 -2.26 6.15
N GLU A 93 5.53 -1.89 5.72
CA GLU A 93 4.31 -2.71 5.79
C GLU A 93 4.10 -3.52 4.52
N THR A 94 4.17 -2.85 3.36
CA THR A 94 3.80 -3.45 2.07
C THR A 94 4.67 -2.88 0.95
N VAL A 95 5.02 -3.71 -0.02
CA VAL A 95 5.61 -3.28 -1.30
C VAL A 95 4.81 -3.88 -2.42
N TYR A 96 4.33 -3.04 -3.32
CA TYR A 96 3.71 -3.46 -4.57
C TYR A 96 4.56 -3.05 -5.78
N SER A 97 4.80 -3.98 -6.68
CA SER A 97 5.54 -3.71 -7.93
C SER A 97 4.56 -3.57 -9.10
N TYR A 98 4.41 -2.35 -9.61
CA TYR A 98 3.64 -2.09 -10.82
C TYR A 98 4.31 -2.66 -12.06
N GLN A 99 5.65 -2.70 -12.10
CA GLN A 99 6.39 -3.30 -13.20
C GLN A 99 6.13 -4.81 -13.32
N LEU A 100 6.04 -5.52 -12.19
CA LEU A 100 5.80 -6.95 -12.14
C LEU A 100 4.31 -7.29 -11.93
N ASN A 101 3.50 -6.27 -11.69
CA ASN A 101 2.07 -6.36 -11.36
C ASN A 101 1.78 -7.37 -10.25
N LYS A 102 2.54 -7.27 -9.14
CA LYS A 102 2.43 -8.21 -8.01
C LYS A 102 2.80 -7.59 -6.67
N LEU A 103 2.25 -8.17 -5.60
CA LEU A 103 2.71 -7.95 -4.24
C LEU A 103 4.13 -8.49 -4.10
N ALA A 104 5.09 -7.61 -3.79
CA ALA A 104 6.49 -7.97 -3.63
C ALA A 104 6.85 -8.25 -2.16
N PHE A 105 6.15 -7.60 -1.22
CA PHE A 105 6.34 -7.78 0.21
C PHE A 105 5.08 -7.40 0.97
N ILE A 106 4.78 -8.13 2.03
CA ILE A 106 3.82 -7.77 3.08
C ILE A 106 4.38 -8.20 4.43
N ASP A 107 4.30 -7.32 5.44
CA ASP A 107 4.73 -7.65 6.79
C ASP A 107 3.85 -8.76 7.37
N SER A 108 4.48 -9.76 7.99
CA SER A 108 3.79 -10.89 8.60
C SER A 108 2.87 -10.48 9.75
N VAL A 109 3.22 -9.45 10.51
CA VAL A 109 2.36 -8.91 11.58
C VAL A 109 1.08 -8.33 10.99
N LEU A 110 1.18 -7.60 9.87
CA LEU A 110 0.02 -7.09 9.15
C LEU A 110 -0.81 -8.25 8.58
N LEU A 111 -0.16 -9.20 7.91
CA LEU A 111 -0.83 -10.35 7.29
C LEU A 111 -1.64 -11.17 8.32
N ASN A 112 -1.13 -11.33 9.55
CA ASN A 112 -1.82 -12.06 10.62
C ASN A 112 -3.05 -11.33 11.18
N LYS A 113 -3.21 -10.04 10.89
CA LYS A 113 -4.38 -9.23 11.33
C LYS A 113 -5.51 -9.19 10.32
N ILE A 114 -5.27 -9.66 9.12
CA ILE A 114 -6.24 -9.69 8.04
C ILE A 114 -6.69 -11.13 7.77
N THR A 115 -7.93 -11.25 7.35
CA THR A 115 -8.47 -12.51 6.83
C THR A 115 -8.88 -12.26 5.39
N ILE A 116 -8.45 -13.11 4.49
CA ILE A 116 -8.86 -13.08 3.08
C ILE A 116 -9.89 -14.17 2.86
N ASN A 117 -11.02 -13.79 2.27
CA ASN A 117 -12.05 -14.71 1.83
C ASN A 117 -12.22 -14.60 0.30
N ILE A 118 -12.24 -15.73 -0.39
CA ILE A 118 -12.51 -15.81 -1.81
C ILE A 118 -13.87 -16.50 -1.98
N PRO A 119 -14.97 -15.73 -2.15
CA PRO A 119 -16.29 -16.29 -2.24
C PRO A 119 -16.44 -17.25 -3.41
N ASP A 120 -17.28 -18.27 -3.24
CA ASP A 120 -17.69 -19.22 -4.28
C ASP A 120 -16.54 -20.01 -4.93
N GLN A 121 -15.39 -20.12 -4.26
CA GLN A 121 -14.23 -20.87 -4.74
C GLN A 121 -13.94 -22.09 -3.87
N THR A 122 -13.30 -23.10 -4.49
CA THR A 122 -12.80 -24.28 -3.76
C THR A 122 -11.59 -23.92 -2.91
N ALA A 123 -11.27 -24.74 -1.91
CA ALA A 123 -10.09 -24.55 -1.07
C ALA A 123 -8.79 -24.52 -1.92
N GLU A 124 -8.70 -25.36 -2.95
CA GLU A 124 -7.54 -25.41 -3.86
C GLU A 124 -7.33 -24.11 -4.62
N VAL A 125 -8.41 -23.50 -5.13
CA VAL A 125 -8.35 -22.20 -5.81
C VAL A 125 -7.94 -21.11 -4.82
N THR A 126 -8.52 -21.12 -3.63
CA THR A 126 -8.21 -20.13 -2.59
C THR A 126 -6.72 -20.17 -2.19
N GLU A 127 -6.14 -21.34 -2.02
CA GLU A 127 -4.74 -21.51 -1.65
C GLU A 127 -3.76 -21.00 -2.71
N LYS A 128 -4.09 -21.16 -4.00
CA LYS A 128 -3.26 -20.73 -5.13
C LYS A 128 -3.52 -19.27 -5.55
N THR A 129 -4.50 -18.63 -4.94
CA THR A 129 -4.89 -17.25 -5.28
C THR A 129 -3.89 -16.24 -4.70
N GLN A 130 -3.46 -15.29 -5.53
CA GLN A 130 -2.78 -14.10 -5.03
C GLN A 130 -3.79 -13.23 -4.29
N ILE A 131 -3.46 -12.84 -3.07
CA ILE A 131 -4.35 -12.05 -2.22
C ILE A 131 -4.62 -10.66 -2.80
N PRO A 132 -5.77 -10.04 -2.48
CA PRO A 132 -6.01 -8.65 -2.82
C PRO A 132 -5.04 -7.74 -2.07
N VAL A 133 -4.64 -6.63 -2.68
CA VAL A 133 -3.67 -5.71 -2.09
C VAL A 133 -4.28 -4.33 -1.90
N LEU A 134 -4.18 -3.83 -0.67
CA LEU A 134 -4.47 -2.44 -0.33
C LEU A 134 -3.28 -1.57 -0.74
N LEU A 135 -3.49 -0.61 -1.65
CA LEU A 135 -2.47 0.34 -2.08
C LEU A 135 -2.54 1.65 -1.28
N SER A 136 -2.50 1.50 0.03
CA SER A 136 -2.46 2.56 1.03
C SER A 136 -1.80 2.05 2.29
N PRO A 137 -1.14 2.89 3.10
CA PRO A 137 -0.78 2.52 4.45
C PRO A 137 -2.03 2.12 5.24
N MET A 138 -1.94 1.05 6.02
CA MET A 138 -3.07 0.54 6.80
C MET A 138 -3.66 1.61 7.71
N LYS A 139 -2.82 2.45 8.33
CA LYS A 139 -3.29 3.55 9.17
C LYS A 139 -4.21 4.53 8.43
N MET A 140 -3.86 4.92 7.20
CA MET A 140 -4.69 5.84 6.42
C MET A 140 -6.03 5.22 6.06
N PHE A 141 -6.03 3.93 5.73
CA PHE A 141 -7.25 3.16 5.51
C PHE A 141 -8.11 3.09 6.76
N MET A 142 -7.52 2.76 7.92
CA MET A 142 -8.23 2.68 9.18
C MET A 142 -8.77 4.03 9.64
N ALA A 143 -8.02 5.12 9.45
CA ALA A 143 -8.50 6.48 9.73
C ALA A 143 -9.75 6.82 8.89
N MET A 144 -9.72 6.53 7.58
CA MET A 144 -10.88 6.70 6.72
C MET A 144 -12.09 5.89 7.20
N MET A 145 -11.88 4.64 7.64
CA MET A 145 -12.97 3.82 8.20
C MET A 145 -13.50 4.43 9.50
N ALA A 146 -12.63 4.89 10.41
CA ALA A 146 -13.01 5.50 11.68
C ALA A 146 -13.91 6.73 11.53
N GLU A 147 -13.63 7.56 10.52
CA GLU A 147 -14.41 8.75 10.21
C GLU A 147 -15.81 8.44 9.66
N ASN A 148 -16.00 7.26 9.08
CA ASN A 148 -17.21 6.92 8.33
C ASN A 148 -18.03 5.79 8.95
N ILE A 149 -17.52 5.08 9.97
CA ILE A 149 -18.29 4.08 10.72
C ILE A 149 -19.12 4.79 11.77
N ILE A 150 -20.44 4.64 11.66
CA ILE A 150 -21.43 5.15 12.63
C ILE A 150 -22.13 3.95 13.22
N ILE A 151 -21.89 3.70 14.53
CA ILE A 151 -22.59 2.65 15.28
C ILE A 151 -23.46 3.36 16.34
N PRO A 152 -24.76 3.03 16.44
CA PRO A 152 -25.65 3.61 17.45
C PRO A 152 -25.10 3.44 18.86
N ALA A 153 -25.19 4.50 19.69
CA ALA A 153 -24.62 4.50 21.04
C ALA A 153 -25.19 3.38 21.92
N GLU A 154 -26.46 3.02 21.72
CA GLU A 154 -27.14 1.93 22.43
C GLU A 154 -26.59 0.52 22.10
N HIS A 155 -25.76 0.40 21.06
CA HIS A 155 -25.09 -0.86 20.74
C HIS A 155 -23.80 -1.09 21.52
N PHE A 156 -23.31 -0.05 22.22
CA PHE A 156 -22.17 -0.16 23.13
C PHE A 156 -22.63 -0.36 24.57
N SER A 157 -21.91 -1.18 25.31
CA SER A 157 -21.97 -1.14 26.76
C SER A 157 -21.21 0.10 27.25
N ILE A 158 -21.62 0.66 28.39
CA ILE A 158 -20.97 1.86 28.95
C ILE A 158 -19.50 1.57 29.24
N ASN A 159 -18.61 2.36 28.65
CA ASN A 159 -17.15 2.25 28.78
C ASN A 159 -16.51 0.96 28.18
N GLU A 160 -17.21 0.25 27.31
CA GLU A 160 -16.68 -0.94 26.65
C GLU A 160 -16.32 -0.67 25.20
N SER A 161 -15.41 -1.49 24.68
CA SER A 161 -15.15 -1.59 23.24
C SER A 161 -16.10 -2.63 22.63
N LEU A 162 -16.49 -2.39 21.40
CA LEU A 162 -17.30 -3.31 20.60
C LEU A 162 -16.40 -3.99 19.58
N PRO A 163 -16.24 -5.35 19.60
CA PRO A 163 -15.56 -6.08 18.54
C PRO A 163 -16.31 -5.94 17.23
N ILE A 164 -15.59 -5.53 16.19
CA ILE A 164 -16.13 -5.34 14.85
C ILE A 164 -15.25 -5.99 13.80
N GLN A 165 -15.84 -6.24 12.65
CA GLN A 165 -15.12 -6.58 11.41
C GLN A 165 -15.31 -5.46 10.41
N ILE A 166 -14.22 -4.95 9.87
CA ILE A 166 -14.24 -4.09 8.68
C ILE A 166 -14.05 -5.00 7.48
N ILE A 167 -15.05 -5.06 6.60
CA ILE A 167 -15.07 -5.95 5.46
C ILE A 167 -15.00 -5.11 4.19
N THR A 168 -13.96 -5.31 3.40
CA THR A 168 -13.86 -4.72 2.06
C THR A 168 -14.15 -5.80 1.02
N LYS A 169 -15.29 -5.70 0.34
CA LYS A 169 -15.65 -6.57 -0.79
C LYS A 169 -15.08 -5.94 -2.06
N ILE A 170 -14.13 -6.63 -2.69
CA ILE A 170 -13.37 -6.14 -3.83
C ILE A 170 -13.86 -6.88 -5.08
N SER A 171 -14.30 -6.12 -6.09
CA SER A 171 -14.70 -6.70 -7.37
C SER A 171 -13.49 -7.12 -8.22
N GLU A 172 -13.73 -7.84 -9.28
CA GLU A 172 -12.72 -8.21 -10.29
C GLU A 172 -12.03 -6.99 -10.92
N LEU A 173 -12.69 -5.83 -10.90
CA LEU A 173 -12.14 -4.56 -11.39
C LEU A 173 -11.39 -3.76 -10.30
N GLY A 174 -11.14 -4.35 -9.12
CA GLY A 174 -10.51 -3.64 -8.00
C GLY A 174 -11.42 -2.60 -7.33
N LYS A 175 -12.74 -2.56 -7.63
CA LYS A 175 -13.66 -1.59 -7.03
C LYS A 175 -14.11 -2.08 -5.65
N PRO A 176 -13.80 -1.34 -4.56
CA PRO A 176 -14.17 -1.74 -3.21
C PRO A 176 -15.61 -1.34 -2.85
N ARG A 177 -16.21 -2.15 -1.97
CA ARG A 177 -17.38 -1.79 -1.18
C ARG A 177 -17.07 -2.12 0.27
N TYR A 178 -17.28 -1.16 1.16
CA TYR A 178 -16.90 -1.28 2.57
C TYR A 178 -18.10 -1.57 3.43
N TYR A 179 -17.92 -2.43 4.43
CA TYR A 179 -18.94 -2.80 5.40
C TYR A 179 -18.33 -2.87 6.79
N VAL A 180 -19.13 -2.55 7.81
CA VAL A 180 -18.85 -2.90 9.20
C VAL A 180 -19.78 -4.01 9.63
N SER A 181 -19.25 -5.02 10.31
CA SER A 181 -20.04 -6.10 10.88
C SER A 181 -19.73 -6.28 12.36
N TYR A 182 -20.76 -6.42 13.18
CA TYR A 182 -20.64 -6.60 14.63
C TYR A 182 -21.82 -7.41 15.17
N LYS A 183 -21.72 -7.87 16.44
CA LYS A 183 -22.81 -8.56 17.13
C LYS A 183 -23.53 -7.61 18.07
N TYR A 184 -24.87 -7.57 18.00
CA TYR A 184 -25.73 -6.85 18.93
C TYR A 184 -26.90 -7.73 19.34
N LYS A 185 -27.13 -7.93 20.65
CA LYS A 185 -28.17 -8.80 21.21
C LYS A 185 -28.19 -10.20 20.56
N GLY A 186 -27.01 -10.78 20.36
CA GLY A 186 -26.84 -12.12 19.78
C GLY A 186 -27.00 -12.20 18.26
N LYS A 187 -27.41 -11.12 17.58
CA LYS A 187 -27.56 -11.06 16.13
C LYS A 187 -26.34 -10.40 15.49
N ARG A 188 -25.89 -10.92 14.35
CA ARG A 188 -24.87 -10.27 13.52
C ARG A 188 -25.55 -9.21 12.66
N LEU A 189 -25.04 -7.99 12.73
CA LEU A 189 -25.41 -6.86 11.89
C LEU A 189 -24.28 -6.63 10.89
N GLU A 190 -24.63 -6.21 9.69
CA GLU A 190 -23.67 -5.79 8.66
C GLU A 190 -24.25 -4.52 7.99
N GLU A 191 -23.47 -3.44 8.04
CA GLU A 191 -23.87 -2.13 7.52
C GLU A 191 -22.87 -1.65 6.49
N GLN A 192 -23.35 -1.10 5.38
CA GLN A 192 -22.49 -0.55 4.35
C GLN A 192 -21.90 0.80 4.79
N ILE A 193 -20.60 0.91 4.69
CA ILE A 193 -19.87 2.18 4.90
C ILE A 193 -19.74 2.86 3.53
N ARG A 194 -20.05 4.16 3.48
CA ARG A 194 -19.87 5.00 2.29
C ARG A 194 -18.90 6.12 2.61
N PRO A 195 -17.58 5.92 2.40
CA PRO A 195 -16.60 6.94 2.69
C PRO A 195 -16.90 8.21 1.90
N LYS A 196 -16.77 9.34 2.57
CA LYS A 196 -16.73 10.64 1.90
C LYS A 196 -15.48 10.69 1.04
N SER A 197 -15.51 11.47 -0.05
CA SER A 197 -14.32 11.67 -0.89
C SER A 197 -13.15 12.13 -0.02
N SER A 198 -12.07 11.36 -0.03
CA SER A 198 -10.83 11.73 0.66
C SER A 198 -9.86 12.38 -0.33
N ALA A 199 -8.98 13.24 0.19
CA ALA A 199 -7.93 13.86 -0.61
C ALA A 199 -6.87 12.85 -1.09
N PHE A 200 -6.87 11.63 -0.53
CA PHE A 200 -6.03 10.50 -0.93
C PHE A 200 -6.92 9.37 -1.43
N GLU A 201 -6.72 8.96 -2.66
CA GLU A 201 -7.44 7.86 -3.27
C GLU A 201 -6.85 6.51 -2.81
N ILE A 202 -7.68 5.73 -2.13
CA ILE A 202 -7.32 4.37 -1.72
C ILE A 202 -7.68 3.42 -2.84
N GLU A 203 -6.65 2.83 -3.43
CA GLU A 203 -6.78 1.86 -4.52
C GLU A 203 -6.67 0.43 -3.99
N TRP A 204 -7.29 -0.49 -4.71
CA TRP A 204 -7.22 -1.91 -4.45
C TRP A 204 -6.81 -2.68 -5.70
N ILE A 205 -5.85 -3.58 -5.55
CA ILE A 205 -5.59 -4.61 -6.55
C ILE A 205 -6.48 -5.80 -6.19
N PRO A 206 -7.29 -6.32 -7.12
CA PRO A 206 -8.13 -7.49 -6.87
C PRO A 206 -7.28 -8.75 -6.62
N ALA A 207 -7.86 -9.72 -5.93
CA ALA A 207 -7.29 -11.06 -5.88
C ALA A 207 -7.13 -11.63 -7.30
N ASN A 208 -6.14 -12.48 -7.49
CA ASN A 208 -5.83 -13.00 -8.82
C ASN A 208 -5.55 -14.50 -8.76
N TYR A 209 -6.24 -15.27 -9.59
CA TYR A 209 -6.01 -16.69 -9.80
C TYR A 209 -5.68 -16.94 -11.27
N GLU A 210 -4.53 -17.54 -11.57
CA GLU A 210 -4.06 -17.84 -12.93
C GLU A 210 -4.13 -16.62 -13.88
N LYS A 211 -3.68 -15.46 -13.39
CA LYS A 211 -3.71 -14.15 -14.09
C LYS A 211 -5.12 -13.60 -14.38
N LYS A 212 -6.15 -14.20 -13.80
CA LYS A 212 -7.53 -13.68 -13.88
C LYS A 212 -7.89 -13.01 -12.57
N PRO A 213 -8.31 -11.74 -12.59
CA PRO A 213 -8.81 -11.08 -11.38
C PRO A 213 -10.11 -11.73 -10.94
N ILE A 214 -10.25 -11.93 -9.63
CA ILE A 214 -11.43 -12.55 -9.02
C ILE A 214 -11.93 -11.71 -7.85
N LYS A 215 -13.22 -11.87 -7.54
CA LYS A 215 -13.83 -11.24 -6.35
C LYS A 215 -13.18 -11.76 -5.09
N SER A 216 -13.05 -10.88 -4.11
CA SER A 216 -12.46 -11.22 -2.82
C SER A 216 -13.00 -10.33 -1.72
N GLU A 217 -12.83 -10.79 -0.48
CA GLU A 217 -13.10 -10.00 0.72
C GLU A 217 -11.81 -9.88 1.52
N PHE A 218 -11.50 -8.66 1.92
CA PHE A 218 -10.41 -8.32 2.82
C PHE A 218 -11.02 -7.90 4.15
N ILE A 219 -10.78 -8.67 5.20
CA ILE A 219 -11.45 -8.55 6.49
C ILE A 219 -10.44 -8.19 7.56
N ILE A 220 -10.71 -7.11 8.29
CA ILE A 220 -9.93 -6.68 9.44
C ILE A 220 -10.77 -6.90 10.70
N ASN A 221 -10.23 -7.64 11.66
CA ASN A 221 -10.83 -7.77 12.99
C ASN A 221 -10.24 -6.70 13.91
N THR A 222 -11.09 -5.89 14.52
CA THR A 222 -10.68 -4.82 15.42
C THR A 222 -11.76 -4.55 16.46
N GLU A 223 -11.50 -3.60 17.35
CA GLU A 223 -12.48 -3.12 18.33
C GLU A 223 -12.67 -1.62 18.15
N ILE A 224 -13.90 -1.15 18.28
CA ILE A 224 -14.22 0.27 18.32
C ILE A 224 -14.61 0.65 19.74
N ALA A 225 -13.98 1.68 20.30
CA ALA A 225 -14.32 2.21 21.60
C ALA A 225 -15.48 3.22 21.49
N ASN A 226 -16.37 3.23 22.49
CA ASN A 226 -17.35 4.29 22.64
C ASN A 226 -16.64 5.52 23.20
N SER A 227 -16.11 6.37 22.34
CA SER A 227 -15.47 7.62 22.73
C SER A 227 -16.52 8.73 22.78
N ALA A 228 -16.80 9.23 23.96
CA ALA A 228 -17.69 10.39 24.16
C ALA A 228 -17.06 11.71 23.65
N LYS A 229 -15.76 11.72 23.30
CA LYS A 229 -15.05 12.90 22.81
C LYS A 229 -14.91 12.80 21.29
N ALA A 230 -15.63 13.65 20.57
CA ALA A 230 -15.59 13.76 19.11
C ALA A 230 -14.19 14.14 18.56
N GLU A 231 -13.28 14.62 19.40
CA GLU A 231 -11.93 15.05 19.02
C GLU A 231 -10.97 13.88 18.78
N ASP A 232 -11.29 12.68 19.29
CA ASP A 232 -10.41 11.50 19.21
C ASP A 232 -10.91 10.43 18.21
N LEU A 233 -11.53 10.82 17.11
CA LEU A 233 -12.03 9.87 16.10
C LEU A 233 -10.96 8.87 15.62
N HIS A 234 -9.71 9.30 15.61
CA HIS A 234 -8.58 8.45 15.23
C HIS A 234 -8.22 7.39 16.27
N MET A 235 -8.59 7.60 17.54
CA MET A 235 -8.34 6.67 18.65
C MET A 235 -9.51 5.72 18.93
N ARG A 236 -10.57 5.76 18.12
CA ARG A 236 -11.75 4.90 18.30
C ARG A 236 -11.45 3.42 18.04
N PHE A 237 -10.45 3.11 17.25
CA PHE A 237 -10.04 1.73 17.04
C PHE A 237 -8.92 1.33 17.97
N LYS A 238 -9.15 0.27 18.74
CA LYS A 238 -8.07 -0.44 19.43
C LYS A 238 -7.37 -1.35 18.42
N TRP A 239 -6.48 -0.75 17.67
CA TRP A 239 -5.58 -1.50 16.81
C TRP A 239 -4.41 -1.97 17.67
N ASN A 240 -4.49 -3.20 18.17
CA ASN A 240 -3.36 -3.80 18.89
C ASN A 240 -2.26 -4.14 17.89
N TYR A 241 -1.25 -3.26 17.82
CA TYR A 241 0.00 -3.56 17.13
C TYR A 241 0.84 -4.53 17.93
#